data_da508a37f9389ef9a808af70cf46349e
#
_entry.id   da508a37f9389ef9a808af70cf46349e
#
_cell.length_a   1.000
_cell.length_b   1.000
_cell.length_c   1.000
_cell.angle_alpha   90.00
_cell.angle_beta   90.00
_cell.angle_gamma   90.00
#
_symmetry.space_group_name_H-M   'P 1'
#
loop_
_entity.id
_entity.type
_entity.pdbx_description
1 polymer ?
#
loop_
_entity_poly.entity_id
_entity_poly.type
_entity_poly.pdbx_seq_one_letter_code
_entity_poly.pdbx_strand_id
1 'polypeptide(L)'
;MSTVTPFSLKDAPALIERLLPVQKLSAEVFKERKAGAGQTLVPLGAYWKGRKPLILNKACILGCLLPATNNPRRDLEIFEKLMGMDDETFVVRAKSRPKPKEILAKISMARLSDYFTVLSKHTLPESSPVDFTNPEYKEIKVVWRDDVCEADRRSIEVQMLDLDSMTYRKRVEKTRRPEEAGTVAHDHIWESVNRHLGTSARCFPELIEQLGIMRFGRRPVLADTFSGSGQIPFEAARLGCDVHA
;
A
#
# COMPACT_ATOMS: atom_id res chain seq x y z
N MET A 1 -7.39 -24.89 3.52
CA MET A 1 -7.72 -23.77 4.43
C MET A 1 -6.75 -23.85 5.59
N SER A 2 -5.88 -22.88 5.77
CA SER A 2 -5.03 -22.79 6.95
C SER A 2 -5.94 -22.48 8.14
N THR A 3 -6.10 -23.41 9.07
CA THR A 3 -6.87 -23.17 10.28
C THR A 3 -6.00 -22.37 11.24
N VAL A 4 -6.40 -21.15 11.50
CA VAL A 4 -5.73 -20.27 12.46
C VAL A 4 -5.81 -20.89 13.85
N THR A 5 -4.65 -21.04 14.51
CA THR A 5 -4.58 -21.64 15.84
C THR A 5 -4.87 -20.59 16.92
N PRO A 6 -5.94 -20.73 17.73
CA PRO A 6 -6.24 -19.80 18.81
C PRO A 6 -5.06 -19.69 19.81
N PHE A 7 -4.81 -18.46 20.28
CA PHE A 7 -3.76 -18.13 21.25
C PHE A 7 -2.32 -18.40 20.81
N SER A 8 -2.06 -18.75 19.54
CA SER A 8 -0.70 -19.01 19.04
C SER A 8 0.24 -17.80 19.14
N LEU A 9 -0.30 -16.58 19.19
CA LEU A 9 0.44 -15.33 19.37
C LEU A 9 0.25 -14.70 20.76
N LYS A 10 -0.32 -15.42 21.74
CA LYS A 10 -0.65 -14.87 23.08
C LYS A 10 0.55 -14.20 23.75
N ASP A 11 1.70 -14.86 23.72
CA ASP A 11 2.92 -14.39 24.36
C ASP A 11 3.92 -13.73 23.38
N ALA A 12 3.54 -13.60 22.11
CA ALA A 12 4.37 -12.94 21.12
C ALA A 12 4.34 -11.41 21.34
N PRO A 13 5.50 -10.72 21.37
CA PRO A 13 5.53 -9.28 21.48
C PRO A 13 4.80 -8.66 20.28
N ALA A 14 4.15 -7.53 20.50
CA ALA A 14 3.53 -6.78 19.41
C ALA A 14 4.59 -6.01 18.60
N LEU A 15 4.33 -5.81 17.32
CA LEU A 15 5.25 -5.09 16.45
C LEU A 15 5.56 -3.69 16.98
N ILE A 16 4.54 -2.99 17.50
CA ILE A 16 4.69 -1.63 18.06
C ILE A 16 5.67 -1.56 19.23
N GLU A 17 5.88 -2.64 19.96
CA GLU A 17 6.81 -2.70 21.08
C GLU A 17 8.28 -2.80 20.63
N ARG A 18 8.52 -3.23 19.40
CA ARG A 18 9.86 -3.51 18.89
C ARG A 18 10.27 -2.61 17.74
N LEU A 19 9.37 -2.37 16.81
CA LEU A 19 9.69 -1.70 15.57
C LEU A 19 8.48 -1.00 14.97
N LEU A 20 8.57 0.31 14.81
CA LEU A 20 7.60 1.09 14.05
C LEU A 20 8.35 2.08 13.13
N PRO A 21 8.01 2.19 11.84
CA PRO A 21 8.70 3.10 10.92
C PRO A 21 8.26 4.56 11.10
N VAL A 22 8.59 5.16 12.25
CA VAL A 22 8.10 6.48 12.70
C VAL A 22 8.35 7.58 11.67
N GLN A 23 9.51 7.57 10.99
CA GLN A 23 9.83 8.60 9.99
C GLN A 23 8.91 8.50 8.76
N LYS A 24 8.65 7.29 8.26
CA LYS A 24 7.73 7.06 7.14
C LYS A 24 6.30 7.42 7.53
N LEU A 25 5.85 6.97 8.69
CA LEU A 25 4.54 7.32 9.25
C LEU A 25 4.37 8.82 9.40
N SER A 26 5.39 9.53 9.90
CA SER A 26 5.35 10.98 10.04
C SER A 26 5.16 11.69 8.70
N ALA A 27 5.76 11.19 7.62
CA ALA A 27 5.58 11.76 6.29
C ALA A 27 4.13 11.61 5.80
N GLU A 28 3.53 10.43 5.98
CA GLU A 28 2.14 10.15 5.61
C GLU A 28 1.16 10.97 6.45
N VAL A 29 1.36 11.02 7.76
CA VAL A 29 0.58 11.83 8.69
C VAL A 29 0.62 13.32 8.32
N PHE A 30 1.80 13.82 7.95
CA PHE A 30 1.96 15.21 7.53
C PHE A 30 1.20 15.49 6.23
N LYS A 31 1.16 14.54 5.32
CA LYS A 31 0.37 14.65 4.10
C LYS A 31 -1.13 14.66 4.37
N GLU A 32 -1.61 13.77 5.24
CA GLU A 32 -3.01 13.73 5.66
C GLU A 32 -3.43 15.08 6.28
N ARG A 33 -2.59 15.66 7.12
CA ARG A 33 -2.81 16.97 7.74
C ARG A 33 -2.88 18.11 6.72
N LYS A 34 -2.08 18.07 5.65
CA LYS A 34 -2.07 19.07 4.58
C LYS A 34 -3.23 18.94 3.60
N ALA A 35 -3.92 17.82 3.57
CA ALA A 35 -5.12 17.67 2.76
C ALA A 35 -6.13 18.68 3.25
N GLY A 36 -6.32 19.73 2.47
CA GLY A 36 -7.09 20.92 2.86
C GLY A 36 -8.53 20.58 3.26
N ALA A 37 -9.17 21.48 3.95
CA ALA A 37 -10.46 21.36 4.61
C ALA A 37 -11.64 20.87 3.73
N GLY A 38 -11.49 20.81 2.41
CA GLY A 38 -12.54 20.34 1.50
C GLY A 38 -12.36 18.91 0.98
N GLN A 39 -11.31 18.18 1.36
CA GLN A 39 -10.95 16.89 0.78
C GLN A 39 -10.97 15.71 1.74
N THR A 40 -11.32 15.92 2.98
CA THR A 40 -11.49 14.86 3.96
C THR A 40 -12.97 14.60 4.19
N LEU A 41 -13.32 13.33 4.39
CA LEU A 41 -14.68 12.89 4.76
C LEU A 41 -15.23 13.59 6.01
N VAL A 42 -14.37 14.25 6.75
CA VAL A 42 -14.71 15.05 7.90
C VAL A 42 -14.07 16.42 7.70
N PRO A 43 -14.85 17.52 7.67
CA PRO A 43 -14.35 18.87 7.56
C PRO A 43 -13.51 19.17 8.79
N LEU A 44 -12.24 18.92 8.66
CA LEU A 44 -11.25 19.16 9.67
C LEU A 44 -10.73 20.57 9.43
N GLY A 45 -11.28 21.52 10.06
CA GLY A 45 -10.47 22.68 10.35
C GLY A 45 -9.15 22.12 10.88
N ALA A 46 -8.06 22.35 10.18
CA ALA A 46 -6.64 22.05 10.34
C ALA A 46 -6.07 21.62 11.72
N TYR A 47 -6.84 21.02 12.62
CA TYR A 47 -6.47 20.86 14.01
C TYR A 47 -6.33 19.42 14.45
N TRP A 48 -5.10 19.08 14.84
CA TRP A 48 -4.79 17.93 15.66
C TRP A 48 -5.41 17.96 17.06
N LYS A 49 -5.79 19.11 17.57
CA LYS A 49 -6.47 19.20 18.86
C LYS A 49 -7.83 18.54 18.76
N GLY A 50 -7.86 17.25 19.02
CA GLY A 50 -9.07 16.46 19.06
C GLY A 50 -9.23 15.42 17.93
N ARG A 51 -8.48 15.50 16.83
CA ARG A 51 -8.60 14.55 15.73
C ARG A 51 -7.27 13.90 15.40
N LYS A 52 -7.19 12.61 15.62
CA LYS A 52 -5.99 11.83 15.28
C LYS A 52 -6.04 11.45 13.80
N PRO A 53 -4.90 11.53 13.06
CA PRO A 53 -4.84 11.09 11.68
C PRO A 53 -5.24 9.62 11.55
N LEU A 54 -6.05 9.28 10.54
CA LEU A 54 -6.52 7.92 10.31
C LEU A 54 -5.36 6.97 10.03
N ILE A 55 -4.37 7.42 9.27
CA ILE A 55 -3.16 6.64 8.99
C ILE A 55 -2.39 6.29 10.27
N LEU A 56 -2.34 7.20 11.26
CA LEU A 56 -1.72 6.93 12.55
C LEU A 56 -2.52 5.91 13.36
N ASN A 57 -3.85 6.06 13.40
CA ASN A 57 -4.73 5.12 14.09
C ASN A 57 -4.59 3.72 13.51
N LYS A 58 -4.61 3.60 12.16
CA LYS A 58 -4.36 2.34 11.46
C LYS A 58 -3.00 1.73 11.84
N ALA A 59 -1.95 2.54 11.87
CA ALA A 59 -0.61 2.10 12.23
C ALA A 59 -0.55 1.55 13.67
N CYS A 60 -1.17 2.23 14.63
CA CYS A 60 -1.23 1.78 16.02
C CYS A 60 -2.02 0.47 16.16
N ILE A 61 -3.19 0.37 15.55
CA ILE A 61 -4.02 -0.83 15.61
C ILE A 61 -3.28 -2.04 15.01
N LEU A 62 -2.74 -1.89 13.80
CA LEU A 62 -1.96 -2.95 13.16
C LEU A 62 -0.69 -3.27 13.96
N GLY A 63 0.00 -2.25 14.45
CA GLY A 63 1.19 -2.43 15.26
C GLY A 63 0.95 -3.21 16.56
N CYS A 64 -0.22 -3.07 17.18
CA CYS A 64 -0.63 -3.84 18.37
C CYS A 64 -1.01 -5.29 18.04
N LEU A 65 -1.54 -5.55 16.85
CA LEU A 65 -2.02 -6.89 16.47
C LEU A 65 -0.95 -7.74 15.80
N LEU A 66 -0.10 -7.16 14.98
CA LEU A 66 0.97 -7.87 14.29
C LEU A 66 2.03 -8.35 15.28
N PRO A 67 2.56 -9.58 15.11
CA PRO A 67 3.67 -10.05 15.92
C PRO A 67 4.99 -9.41 15.52
N ALA A 68 5.88 -9.18 16.48
CA ALA A 68 7.29 -8.99 16.22
C ALA A 68 7.96 -10.38 16.23
N THR A 69 8.39 -10.84 15.06
CA THR A 69 9.02 -12.16 14.88
C THR A 69 10.55 -12.06 15.01
N ASN A 70 11.22 -13.19 14.78
CA ASN A 70 12.69 -13.23 14.68
C ASN A 70 13.23 -12.64 13.35
N ASN A 71 12.35 -12.15 12.49
CA ASN A 71 12.71 -11.50 11.23
C ASN A 71 12.16 -10.07 11.17
N PRO A 72 12.78 -9.11 11.86
CA PRO A 72 12.31 -7.73 11.95
C PRO A 72 12.18 -7.03 10.58
N ARG A 73 13.06 -7.40 9.63
CA ARG A 73 13.02 -6.85 8.27
C ARG A 73 11.74 -7.26 7.55
N ARG A 74 11.35 -8.53 7.69
CA ARG A 74 10.13 -9.04 7.07
C ARG A 74 8.88 -8.51 7.77
N ASP A 75 8.92 -8.41 9.10
CA ASP A 75 7.84 -7.81 9.88
C ASP A 75 7.54 -6.37 9.40
N LEU A 76 8.61 -5.58 9.22
CA LEU A 76 8.50 -4.22 8.72
C LEU A 76 7.95 -4.16 7.29
N GLU A 77 8.43 -5.03 6.41
CA GLU A 77 7.95 -5.12 5.03
C GLU A 77 6.44 -5.42 5.00
N ILE A 78 5.97 -6.39 5.78
CA ILE A 78 4.55 -6.74 5.88
C ILE A 78 3.72 -5.57 6.44
N PHE A 79 4.24 -4.92 7.47
CA PHE A 79 3.60 -3.73 8.01
C PHE A 79 3.48 -2.61 6.95
N GLU A 80 4.55 -2.32 6.23
CA GLU A 80 4.56 -1.30 5.18
C GLU A 80 3.58 -1.64 4.05
N LYS A 81 3.49 -2.89 3.63
CA LYS A 81 2.48 -3.37 2.65
C LYS A 81 1.06 -3.13 3.16
N LEU A 82 0.75 -3.52 4.39
CA LEU A 82 -0.56 -3.30 5.01
C LEU A 82 -0.89 -1.81 5.16
N MET A 83 0.10 -0.97 5.37
CA MET A 83 -0.06 0.48 5.45
C MET A 83 -0.15 1.16 4.07
N GLY A 84 0.10 0.43 2.98
CA GLY A 84 0.18 1.00 1.63
C GLY A 84 1.39 1.91 1.43
N MET A 85 2.52 1.53 2.01
CA MET A 85 3.77 2.30 2.08
C MET A 85 4.92 1.64 1.30
N ASP A 86 4.65 0.51 0.64
CA ASP A 86 5.60 -0.22 -0.21
C ASP A 86 5.65 0.36 -1.63
N ASP A 87 6.69 -0.01 -2.39
CA ASP A 87 6.96 0.53 -3.71
C ASP A 87 5.85 0.20 -4.72
N GLU A 88 5.28 -1.01 -4.69
CA GLU A 88 4.19 -1.39 -5.58
C GLU A 88 2.92 -0.56 -5.31
N THR A 89 2.64 -0.29 -4.03
CA THR A 89 1.52 0.57 -3.66
C THR A 89 1.75 2.02 -4.12
N PHE A 90 2.98 2.51 -4.14
CA PHE A 90 3.26 3.85 -4.67
C PHE A 90 2.89 3.98 -6.16
N VAL A 91 3.00 2.92 -6.95
CA VAL A 91 2.51 2.91 -8.34
C VAL A 91 0.99 3.14 -8.38
N VAL A 92 0.25 2.41 -7.53
CA VAL A 92 -1.21 2.54 -7.45
C VAL A 92 -1.62 3.92 -6.91
N ARG A 93 -0.83 4.47 -6.01
CA ARG A 93 -1.01 5.81 -5.43
C ARG A 93 -0.60 6.93 -6.38
N ALA A 94 0.09 6.65 -7.47
CA ALA A 94 0.46 7.66 -8.46
C ALA A 94 -0.80 8.38 -8.98
N LYS A 95 -0.69 9.68 -9.22
CA LYS A 95 -1.80 10.50 -9.74
C LYS A 95 -2.21 10.08 -11.15
N SER A 96 -1.23 9.61 -11.92
CA SER A 96 -1.43 9.00 -13.23
C SER A 96 -0.47 7.84 -13.38
N ARG A 97 -0.95 6.72 -13.91
CA ARG A 97 -0.06 5.60 -14.25
C ARG A 97 0.80 5.98 -15.47
N PRO A 98 2.07 5.55 -15.50
CA PRO A 98 2.92 5.74 -16.67
C PRO A 98 2.27 5.10 -17.92
N LYS A 99 2.34 5.82 -19.02
CA LYS A 99 1.85 5.28 -20.30
C LYS A 99 2.91 4.36 -20.91
N PRO A 100 2.54 3.31 -21.65
CA PRO A 100 3.47 2.41 -22.31
C PRO A 100 4.57 3.14 -23.10
N LYS A 101 4.20 4.18 -23.84
CA LYS A 101 5.14 5.00 -24.62
C LYS A 101 6.18 5.72 -23.74
N GLU A 102 5.77 6.20 -22.56
CA GLU A 102 6.67 6.85 -21.59
C GLU A 102 7.62 5.83 -20.95
N ILE A 103 7.15 4.62 -20.72
CA ILE A 103 7.96 3.50 -20.22
C ILE A 103 9.04 3.15 -21.22
N LEU A 104 8.66 2.93 -22.47
CA LEU A 104 9.59 2.56 -23.54
C LEU A 104 10.63 3.65 -23.85
N ALA A 105 10.31 4.92 -23.58
CA ALA A 105 11.25 6.02 -23.77
C ALA A 105 12.34 6.09 -22.69
N LYS A 106 12.15 5.46 -21.54
CA LYS A 106 13.03 5.66 -20.38
C LYS A 106 13.63 4.38 -19.80
N ILE A 107 12.89 3.28 -19.81
CA ILE A 107 13.34 2.03 -19.18
C ILE A 107 14.04 1.16 -20.20
N SER A 108 15.20 0.64 -19.84
CA SER A 108 15.91 -0.35 -20.66
C SER A 108 15.25 -1.71 -20.51
N MET A 109 14.71 -2.23 -21.61
CA MET A 109 14.05 -3.53 -21.67
C MET A 109 14.47 -4.27 -22.94
N ALA A 110 14.65 -5.57 -22.83
CA ALA A 110 14.77 -6.48 -23.95
C ALA A 110 13.39 -7.10 -24.27
N ARG A 111 13.21 -7.52 -25.53
CA ARG A 111 11.99 -8.22 -25.96
C ARG A 111 10.69 -7.48 -25.62
N LEU A 112 10.57 -6.25 -26.16
CA LEU A 112 9.39 -5.41 -25.91
C LEU A 112 8.08 -6.07 -26.33
N SER A 113 8.11 -6.96 -27.32
CA SER A 113 6.95 -7.75 -27.77
C SER A 113 6.37 -8.68 -26.72
N ASP A 114 7.11 -9.00 -25.64
CA ASP A 114 6.60 -9.82 -24.54
C ASP A 114 5.60 -9.05 -23.66
N TYR A 115 5.70 -7.73 -23.65
CA TYR A 115 4.90 -6.86 -22.78
C TYR A 115 3.96 -5.93 -23.52
N PHE A 116 4.34 -5.51 -24.74
CA PHE A 116 3.63 -4.47 -25.47
C PHE A 116 3.24 -4.93 -26.87
N THR A 117 2.16 -4.33 -27.37
CA THR A 117 1.73 -4.45 -28.76
C THR A 117 1.50 -3.08 -29.38
N VAL A 118 1.53 -3.02 -30.70
CA VAL A 118 1.32 -1.79 -31.47
C VAL A 118 -0.03 -1.87 -32.16
N LEU A 119 -0.82 -0.81 -32.03
CA LEU A 119 -2.13 -0.69 -32.69
C LEU A 119 -2.05 -0.14 -34.12
N SER A 120 -0.84 0.01 -34.67
CA SER A 120 -0.59 0.56 -36.01
C SER A 120 0.18 -0.43 -36.89
N LYS A 121 0.34 -0.10 -38.17
CA LYS A 121 1.11 -0.94 -39.13
C LYS A 121 2.63 -0.96 -38.87
N HIS A 122 3.09 -0.23 -37.87
CA HIS A 122 4.50 -0.18 -37.50
C HIS A 122 4.88 -1.35 -36.61
N THR A 123 6.12 -1.76 -36.66
CA THR A 123 6.69 -2.78 -35.77
C THR A 123 7.32 -2.12 -34.55
N LEU A 124 7.22 -2.77 -33.38
CA LEU A 124 7.97 -2.39 -32.20
C LEU A 124 9.46 -2.66 -32.43
N PRO A 125 10.35 -1.77 -31.97
CA PRO A 125 11.77 -2.12 -31.81
C PRO A 125 11.95 -3.34 -30.92
N GLU A 126 13.03 -4.09 -31.08
CA GLU A 126 13.30 -5.26 -30.26
C GLU A 126 13.60 -4.90 -28.79
N SER A 127 14.17 -3.73 -28.56
CA SER A 127 14.59 -3.28 -27.23
C SER A 127 14.35 -1.78 -27.03
N SER A 128 14.34 -1.35 -25.78
CA SER A 128 14.27 0.07 -25.38
C SER A 128 15.57 0.51 -24.68
N PRO A 129 15.84 1.82 -24.51
CA PRO A 129 14.94 2.96 -24.76
C PRO A 129 14.64 3.24 -26.23
N VAL A 130 13.41 3.63 -26.54
CA VAL A 130 12.96 4.01 -27.88
C VAL A 130 12.90 5.52 -28.00
N ASP A 131 13.58 6.04 -29.04
CA ASP A 131 13.50 7.46 -29.35
C ASP A 131 12.24 7.77 -30.18
N PHE A 132 11.23 8.25 -29.52
CA PHE A 132 9.96 8.66 -30.13
C PHE A 132 10.02 10.04 -30.84
N THR A 133 11.18 10.69 -30.89
CA THR A 133 11.38 11.88 -31.77
C THR A 133 11.69 11.45 -33.20
N ASN A 134 12.15 10.23 -33.39
CA ASN A 134 12.36 9.63 -34.69
C ASN A 134 11.02 9.55 -35.46
N PRO A 135 10.93 10.07 -36.70
CA PRO A 135 9.73 10.01 -37.54
C PRO A 135 9.13 8.60 -37.67
N GLU A 136 9.96 7.56 -37.67
CA GLU A 136 9.54 6.16 -37.75
C GLU A 136 8.68 5.72 -36.56
N TYR A 137 8.99 6.23 -35.35
CA TYR A 137 8.32 5.82 -34.09
C TYR A 137 7.37 6.87 -33.52
N LYS A 138 7.33 8.07 -34.10
CA LYS A 138 6.54 9.20 -33.61
C LYS A 138 5.05 8.91 -33.52
N GLU A 139 4.49 8.27 -34.55
CA GLU A 139 3.06 7.96 -34.68
C GLU A 139 2.65 6.60 -34.08
N ILE A 140 3.59 5.82 -33.55
CA ILE A 140 3.31 4.51 -32.98
C ILE A 140 2.42 4.64 -31.73
N LYS A 141 1.31 3.89 -31.72
CA LYS A 141 0.45 3.71 -30.54
C LYS A 141 0.79 2.39 -29.87
N VAL A 142 1.43 2.46 -28.73
CA VAL A 142 1.82 1.30 -27.92
C VAL A 142 0.82 1.08 -26.80
N VAL A 143 0.41 -0.16 -26.61
CA VAL A 143 -0.46 -0.59 -25.51
C VAL A 143 0.12 -1.82 -24.85
N TRP A 144 -0.25 -2.06 -23.60
CA TRP A 144 0.03 -3.32 -22.93
C TRP A 144 -0.67 -4.47 -23.66
N ARG A 145 -0.02 -5.61 -23.71
CA ARG A 145 -0.69 -6.84 -24.14
C ARG A 145 -1.70 -7.27 -23.07
N ASP A 146 -2.79 -7.89 -23.51
CA ASP A 146 -3.87 -8.31 -22.60
C ASP A 146 -3.45 -9.48 -21.69
N ASP A 147 -2.49 -10.30 -22.15
CA ASP A 147 -1.96 -11.44 -21.42
C ASP A 147 -0.89 -11.10 -20.36
N VAL A 148 -0.40 -9.84 -20.33
CA VAL A 148 0.55 -9.39 -19.28
C VAL A 148 -0.19 -9.22 -17.98
N CYS A 149 0.24 -9.97 -16.96
CA CYS A 149 -0.39 -9.89 -15.65
C CYS A 149 -0.15 -8.52 -14.97
N GLU A 150 -1.04 -8.16 -14.06
CA GLU A 150 -0.98 -6.87 -13.37
C GLU A 150 0.28 -6.73 -12.49
N ALA A 151 0.82 -7.85 -11.98
CA ALA A 151 2.04 -7.86 -11.18
C ALA A 151 3.27 -7.45 -12.02
N ASP A 152 3.37 -8.00 -13.24
CA ASP A 152 4.46 -7.65 -14.17
C ASP A 152 4.35 -6.18 -14.61
N ARG A 153 3.14 -5.71 -14.89
CA ARG A 153 2.90 -4.28 -15.21
C ARG A 153 3.37 -3.39 -14.07
N ARG A 154 3.02 -3.71 -12.82
CA ARG A 154 3.45 -2.94 -11.63
C ARG A 154 4.96 -2.94 -11.46
N SER A 155 5.59 -4.10 -11.63
CA SER A 155 7.06 -4.21 -11.52
C SER A 155 7.79 -3.26 -12.49
N ILE A 156 7.30 -3.18 -13.72
CA ILE A 156 7.84 -2.25 -14.74
C ILE A 156 7.52 -0.79 -14.39
N GLU A 157 6.30 -0.51 -13.94
CA GLU A 157 5.87 0.84 -13.57
C GLU A 157 6.62 1.39 -12.34
N VAL A 158 7.01 0.50 -11.39
CA VAL A 158 7.87 0.86 -10.24
C VAL A 158 9.19 1.47 -10.73
N GLN A 159 9.82 0.86 -11.74
CA GLN A 159 11.06 1.37 -12.31
C GLN A 159 10.89 2.78 -12.91
N MET A 160 9.72 3.07 -13.50
CA MET A 160 9.41 4.39 -14.04
C MET A 160 9.32 5.50 -13.00
N LEU A 161 8.94 5.17 -11.79
CA LEU A 161 8.78 6.16 -10.74
C LEU A 161 10.11 6.66 -10.18
N ASP A 162 11.23 6.00 -10.55
CA ASP A 162 12.58 6.32 -10.06
C ASP A 162 12.59 6.51 -8.54
N LEU A 163 11.95 5.57 -7.86
CA LEU A 163 11.74 5.67 -6.41
C LEU A 163 13.07 5.69 -5.65
N ASP A 164 14.10 5.04 -6.19
CA ASP A 164 15.41 4.94 -5.56
C ASP A 164 16.13 6.29 -5.50
N SER A 165 15.89 7.18 -6.45
CA SER A 165 16.44 8.54 -6.45
C SER A 165 15.71 9.51 -5.53
N MET A 166 14.53 9.12 -5.01
CA MET A 166 13.69 10.00 -4.19
C MET A 166 13.71 9.60 -2.72
N THR A 167 13.80 10.61 -1.85
CA THR A 167 13.51 10.40 -0.43
C THR A 167 12.05 9.99 -0.24
N TYR A 168 11.76 9.15 0.76
CA TYR A 168 10.41 8.69 1.07
C TYR A 168 9.41 9.85 1.15
N ARG A 169 9.78 10.96 1.79
CA ARG A 169 8.94 12.16 1.89
C ARG A 169 8.54 12.72 0.52
N LYS A 170 9.47 12.78 -0.42
CA LYS A 170 9.17 13.24 -1.80
C LYS A 170 8.23 12.28 -2.53
N ARG A 171 8.36 10.96 -2.31
CA ARG A 171 7.43 9.97 -2.86
C ARG A 171 6.02 10.22 -2.33
N VAL A 172 5.87 10.38 -1.03
CA VAL A 172 4.59 10.70 -0.37
C VAL A 172 3.97 11.98 -0.93
N GLU A 173 4.75 13.06 -1.08
CA GLU A 173 4.26 14.34 -1.58
C GLU A 173 3.70 14.25 -3.02
N LYS A 174 4.31 13.44 -3.87
CA LYS A 174 3.94 13.28 -5.28
C LYS A 174 2.75 12.34 -5.54
N THR A 175 2.43 11.46 -4.62
CA THR A 175 1.40 10.42 -4.81
C THR A 175 0.12 10.75 -4.04
N ARG A 176 -0.97 10.03 -4.28
CA ARG A 176 -2.20 10.10 -3.47
C ARG A 176 -1.95 9.51 -2.07
N ARG A 177 -2.84 9.77 -1.12
CA ARG A 177 -2.83 9.08 0.18
C ARG A 177 -3.23 7.62 0.00
N PRO A 178 -2.80 6.69 0.90
CA PRO A 178 -3.22 5.29 0.83
C PRO A 178 -4.74 5.11 0.75
N GLU A 179 -5.49 5.88 1.54
CA GLU A 179 -6.95 5.84 1.58
C GLU A 179 -7.60 6.26 0.25
N GLU A 180 -6.95 7.16 -0.48
CA GLU A 180 -7.43 7.65 -1.79
C GLU A 180 -7.17 6.65 -2.92
N ALA A 181 -6.28 5.68 -2.71
CA ALA A 181 -6.02 4.61 -3.67
C ALA A 181 -7.03 3.46 -3.58
N GLY A 182 -7.83 3.43 -2.51
CA GLY A 182 -8.87 2.41 -2.31
C GLY A 182 -8.33 1.01 -2.04
N THR A 183 -9.19 0.01 -2.18
CA THR A 183 -8.84 -1.41 -1.92
C THR A 183 -7.79 -1.95 -2.89
N VAL A 184 -7.73 -1.43 -4.11
CA VAL A 184 -6.76 -1.82 -5.15
C VAL A 184 -5.31 -1.67 -4.68
N ALA A 185 -5.06 -0.76 -3.74
CA ALA A 185 -3.74 -0.60 -3.14
C ALA A 185 -3.22 -1.85 -2.41
N HIS A 186 -4.11 -2.77 -2.05
CA HIS A 186 -3.78 -3.94 -1.25
C HIS A 186 -4.01 -5.29 -1.96
N ASP A 187 -4.44 -5.30 -3.22
CA ASP A 187 -4.76 -6.56 -3.91
C ASP A 187 -3.55 -7.49 -4.05
N HIS A 188 -2.35 -6.92 -4.17
CA HIS A 188 -1.10 -7.66 -4.40
C HIS A 188 -0.42 -8.17 -3.11
N ILE A 189 -0.88 -7.75 -1.92
CA ILE A 189 -0.15 -8.02 -0.69
C ILE A 189 -0.53 -9.32 0.01
N TRP A 190 -1.76 -9.83 -0.21
CA TRP A 190 -2.35 -10.86 0.63
C TRP A 190 -1.56 -12.17 0.65
N GLU A 191 -1.00 -12.58 -0.48
CA GLU A 191 -0.17 -13.79 -0.52
C GLU A 191 1.05 -13.67 0.40
N SER A 192 1.76 -12.54 0.33
CA SER A 192 2.96 -12.30 1.13
C SER A 192 2.65 -12.11 2.62
N VAL A 193 1.53 -11.45 2.93
CA VAL A 193 1.02 -11.28 4.30
C VAL A 193 0.66 -12.62 4.91
N ASN A 194 -0.15 -13.41 4.21
CA ASN A 194 -0.61 -14.71 4.69
C ASN A 194 0.54 -15.70 4.90
N ARG A 195 1.49 -15.73 3.97
CA ARG A 195 2.68 -16.58 4.09
C ARG A 195 3.52 -16.23 5.33
N HIS A 196 3.66 -14.94 5.63
CA HIS A 196 4.44 -14.50 6.79
C HIS A 196 3.74 -14.73 8.13
N LEU A 197 2.44 -14.44 8.16
CA LEU A 197 1.65 -14.47 9.41
C LEU A 197 0.97 -15.83 9.68
N GLY A 198 1.00 -16.76 8.72
CA GLY A 198 0.27 -18.04 8.82
C GLY A 198 -1.25 -17.86 8.74
N THR A 199 -1.71 -16.84 8.02
CA THR A 199 -3.13 -16.49 7.86
C THR A 199 -3.66 -16.87 6.47
N SER A 200 -4.95 -16.65 6.21
CA SER A 200 -5.60 -16.88 4.93
C SER A 200 -6.54 -15.73 4.54
N ALA A 201 -6.21 -14.52 5.00
CA ALA A 201 -7.03 -13.34 4.79
C ALA A 201 -6.97 -12.83 3.35
N ARG A 202 -8.07 -12.24 2.88
CA ARG A 202 -8.19 -11.55 1.59
C ARG A 202 -8.56 -10.08 1.74
N CYS A 203 -8.83 -9.65 2.96
CA CYS A 203 -9.17 -8.28 3.31
C CYS A 203 -8.79 -7.99 4.77
N PHE A 204 -8.80 -6.71 5.15
CA PHE A 204 -8.48 -6.30 6.51
C PHE A 204 -9.37 -6.95 7.57
N PRO A 205 -10.72 -6.98 7.44
CA PRO A 205 -11.56 -7.60 8.46
C PRO A 205 -11.21 -9.07 8.72
N GLU A 206 -10.91 -9.84 7.67
CA GLU A 206 -10.47 -11.24 7.82
C GLU A 206 -9.11 -11.35 8.52
N LEU A 207 -8.16 -10.48 8.16
CA LEU A 207 -6.84 -10.46 8.81
C LEU A 207 -6.95 -10.11 10.29
N ILE A 208 -7.69 -9.07 10.62
CA ILE A 208 -7.88 -8.60 12.00
C ILE A 208 -8.56 -9.68 12.85
N GLU A 209 -9.58 -10.34 12.34
CA GLU A 209 -10.23 -11.44 13.01
C GLU A 209 -9.24 -12.59 13.28
N GLN A 210 -8.48 -13.01 12.28
CA GLN A 210 -7.49 -14.08 12.41
C GLN A 210 -6.39 -13.73 13.43
N LEU A 211 -5.83 -12.54 13.36
CA LEU A 211 -4.85 -12.05 14.34
C LEU A 211 -5.43 -11.97 15.73
N GLY A 212 -6.68 -11.52 15.86
CA GLY A 212 -7.39 -11.50 17.15
C GLY A 212 -7.59 -12.89 17.75
N ILE A 213 -7.98 -13.87 16.93
CA ILE A 213 -8.08 -15.27 17.36
C ILE A 213 -6.72 -15.79 17.84
N MET A 214 -5.64 -15.51 17.07
CA MET A 214 -4.29 -15.93 17.43
C MET A 214 -3.77 -15.26 18.71
N ARG A 215 -4.17 -14.02 19.02
CA ARG A 215 -3.73 -13.30 20.22
C ARG A 215 -4.64 -13.51 21.41
N PHE A 216 -5.95 -13.40 21.19
CA PHE A 216 -6.96 -13.26 22.26
C PHE A 216 -7.98 -14.40 22.26
N GLY A 217 -7.92 -15.34 21.33
CA GLY A 217 -8.93 -16.38 21.13
C GLY A 217 -10.26 -15.87 20.56
N ARG A 218 -10.36 -14.60 20.22
CA ARG A 218 -11.57 -13.94 19.70
C ARG A 218 -11.22 -12.74 18.84
N ARG A 219 -12.20 -12.18 18.14
CA ARG A 219 -12.05 -10.89 17.44
C ARG A 219 -11.56 -9.81 18.41
N PRO A 220 -10.64 -8.92 17.97
CA PRO A 220 -10.14 -7.86 18.83
C PRO A 220 -11.26 -6.87 19.17
N VAL A 221 -11.28 -6.45 20.43
CA VAL A 221 -12.18 -5.37 20.91
C VAL A 221 -11.32 -4.14 21.19
N LEU A 222 -11.70 -3.00 20.62
CA LEU A 222 -11.10 -1.72 20.93
C LEU A 222 -12.07 -0.87 21.73
N ALA A 223 -11.61 -0.36 22.88
CA ALA A 223 -12.36 0.58 23.70
C ALA A 223 -11.64 1.95 23.69
N ASP A 224 -12.39 3.01 23.40
CA ASP A 224 -11.90 4.39 23.48
C ASP A 224 -12.79 5.19 24.43
N THR A 225 -12.34 5.31 25.68
CA THR A 225 -13.05 6.02 26.74
C THR A 225 -13.01 7.54 26.63
N PHE A 226 -12.20 8.05 25.69
CA PHE A 226 -12.06 9.48 25.41
C PHE A 226 -12.25 9.77 23.92
N SER A 227 -13.25 9.17 23.31
CA SER A 227 -13.43 9.06 21.86
C SER A 227 -13.38 10.40 21.11
N GLY A 228 -13.69 11.51 21.76
CA GLY A 228 -13.60 12.84 21.15
C GLY A 228 -14.36 12.91 19.83
N SER A 229 -13.63 13.00 18.71
CA SER A 229 -14.22 13.00 17.37
C SER A 229 -14.46 11.60 16.78
N GLY A 230 -14.26 10.53 17.55
CA GLY A 230 -14.54 9.15 17.18
C GLY A 230 -13.60 8.54 16.13
N GLN A 231 -12.43 9.11 15.90
CA GLN A 231 -11.56 8.66 14.80
C GLN A 231 -10.83 7.36 15.07
N ILE A 232 -10.49 7.10 16.32
CA ILE A 232 -9.87 5.83 16.72
C ILE A 232 -10.89 4.70 16.57
N PRO A 233 -12.10 4.75 17.18
CA PRO A 233 -13.11 3.73 16.98
C PRO A 233 -13.55 3.60 15.52
N PHE A 234 -13.66 4.70 14.79
CA PHE A 234 -13.99 4.65 13.35
C PHE A 234 -12.97 3.82 12.56
N GLU A 235 -11.67 4.09 12.73
CA GLU A 235 -10.63 3.35 12.01
C GLU A 235 -10.57 1.88 12.46
N ALA A 236 -10.74 1.61 13.75
CA ALA A 236 -10.77 0.25 14.28
C ALA A 236 -11.94 -0.57 13.70
N ALA A 237 -13.14 0.01 13.63
CA ALA A 237 -14.31 -0.63 13.02
C ALA A 237 -14.07 -0.88 11.53
N ARG A 238 -13.49 0.10 10.81
CA ARG A 238 -13.16 -0.03 9.38
C ARG A 238 -12.16 -1.17 9.12
N LEU A 239 -11.25 -1.41 10.05
CA LEU A 239 -10.29 -2.52 9.97
C LEU A 239 -10.91 -3.87 10.34
N GLY A 240 -12.02 -3.91 11.06
CA GLY A 240 -12.73 -5.14 11.45
C GLY A 240 -12.65 -5.48 12.92
N CYS A 241 -12.26 -4.54 13.80
CA CYS A 241 -12.37 -4.69 15.24
C CYS A 241 -13.82 -4.50 15.71
N ASP A 242 -14.20 -5.15 16.79
CA ASP A 242 -15.35 -4.75 17.60
C ASP A 242 -14.98 -3.48 18.38
N VAL A 243 -15.93 -2.53 18.54
CA VAL A 243 -15.61 -1.20 19.08
C VAL A 243 -16.58 -0.80 20.18
N HIS A 244 -16.04 -0.22 21.23
CA HIS A 244 -16.78 0.47 22.30
C HIS A 244 -16.22 1.89 22.45
N ALA A 245 -17.10 2.92 22.35
CA ALA A 245 -16.74 4.33 22.45
C ALA A 245 -17.76 5.10 23.29
#